data_e84b645b8f5606d91e7266c47425b185
#
_entry.id   e84b645b8f5606d91e7266c47425b185
#
_cell.length_a   1.000
_cell.length_b   1.000
_cell.length_c   1.000
_cell.angle_alpha   90.00
_cell.angle_beta   90.00
_cell.angle_gamma   90.00
#
_symmetry.space_group_name_H-M   'P 1'
#
loop_
_entity.id
_entity.type
_entity.pdbx_description
1 polymer ?
#
loop_
_entity_poly.entity_id
_entity_poly.type
_entity_poly.pdbx_seq_one_letter_code
_entity_poly.pdbx_strand_id
1 'polypeptide(L)'
;GQVHTLQVEFTRTRESGKWNWRAFLTGNETVRSGSTGIIQFNRDGSLNSLQYDAGATAFSFDPGNESELVSVGLLVGSEGLFDGVTFFASPSTAAVVDQDGSALGVMESVSIDEAGMIFANFDNGIRKVKAQISVAQFNNPTGLIKAQDSLFINSVNSGNPIVADAEKVLSKVVSKKLERSNVDIAEQFTQMITAQRGLQANSRVITTSDDVLTELINLKR
;
A
#
# COMPACT_ATOMS: atom_id res chain seq x y z
N GLY A 1 14.35 10.66 -9.45
CA GLY A 1 14.19 12.10 -9.33
C GLY A 1 15.54 12.78 -9.21
N GLN A 2 15.64 13.92 -9.82
CA GLN A 2 16.81 14.80 -9.62
C GLN A 2 16.59 15.62 -8.35
N VAL A 3 17.68 16.03 -7.72
CA VAL A 3 17.63 16.99 -6.61
C VAL A 3 17.47 18.38 -7.22
N HIS A 4 16.45 19.11 -6.79
CA HIS A 4 16.18 20.47 -7.24
C HIS A 4 16.47 21.43 -6.11
N THR A 5 17.27 22.47 -6.35
CA THR A 5 17.62 23.48 -5.35
C THR A 5 16.76 24.72 -5.57
N LEU A 6 15.81 24.93 -4.66
CA LEU A 6 14.98 26.11 -4.62
C LEU A 6 15.67 27.19 -3.79
N GLN A 7 15.83 28.38 -4.37
CA GLN A 7 16.32 29.58 -3.68
C GLN A 7 15.17 30.58 -3.52
N VAL A 8 15.08 31.16 -2.34
CA VAL A 8 14.09 32.21 -2.04
C VAL A 8 14.82 33.47 -1.62
N GLU A 9 14.58 34.55 -2.35
CA GLU A 9 15.16 35.87 -2.09
C GLU A 9 14.08 36.81 -1.55
N PHE A 10 14.39 37.55 -0.49
CA PHE A 10 13.54 38.56 0.09
C PHE A 10 14.10 39.95 -0.14
N THR A 11 13.32 40.84 -0.77
CA THR A 11 13.72 42.20 -1.08
C THR A 11 12.81 43.19 -0.32
N ARG A 12 13.39 44.09 0.46
CA ARG A 12 12.63 45.09 1.20
C ARG A 12 11.94 46.08 0.27
N THR A 13 10.66 46.34 0.52
CA THR A 13 9.91 47.40 -0.16
C THR A 13 10.09 48.73 0.51
N ARG A 14 9.58 49.82 -0.10
CA ARG A 14 9.53 51.15 0.54
C ARG A 14 8.53 51.25 1.68
N GLU A 15 7.57 50.33 1.73
CA GLU A 15 6.56 50.26 2.78
C GLU A 15 7.12 49.50 3.99
N SER A 16 6.90 50.03 5.19
CA SER A 16 7.38 49.37 6.42
C SER A 16 6.62 48.05 6.64
N GLY A 17 7.33 46.99 6.99
CA GLY A 17 6.76 45.68 7.26
C GLY A 17 6.38 44.87 6.03
N LYS A 18 6.64 45.37 4.78
CA LYS A 18 6.40 44.61 3.57
C LYS A 18 7.67 44.26 2.85
N TRP A 19 7.77 43.02 2.38
CA TRP A 19 8.87 42.52 1.58
C TRP A 19 8.34 41.79 0.37
N ASN A 20 8.97 41.99 -0.77
CA ASN A 20 8.76 41.14 -1.93
C ASN A 20 9.65 39.91 -1.77
N TRP A 21 9.10 38.77 -2.10
CA TRP A 21 9.88 37.55 -2.20
C TRP A 21 9.83 36.99 -3.61
N ARG A 22 10.91 36.31 -3.99
CA ARG A 22 11.05 35.63 -5.27
C ARG A 22 11.67 34.27 -5.05
N ALA A 23 11.07 33.24 -5.62
CA ALA A 23 11.56 31.89 -5.62
C ALA A 23 12.05 31.52 -7.02
N PHE A 24 13.21 30.89 -7.12
CA PHE A 24 13.78 30.44 -8.37
C PHE A 24 14.60 29.16 -8.17
N LEU A 25 14.75 28.39 -9.24
CA LEU A 25 15.54 27.17 -9.30
C LEU A 25 16.87 27.47 -9.97
N THR A 26 17.90 26.73 -9.59
CA THR A 26 19.25 26.91 -10.15
C THR A 26 19.56 26.01 -11.35
N GLY A 27 18.61 25.13 -11.73
CA GLY A 27 18.74 24.18 -12.83
C GLY A 27 18.00 24.61 -14.11
N ASN A 28 17.71 23.64 -14.97
CA ASN A 28 17.02 23.84 -16.26
C ASN A 28 15.50 23.67 -16.14
N GLU A 29 14.96 23.68 -14.94
CA GLU A 29 13.54 23.52 -14.67
C GLU A 29 12.75 24.73 -15.15
N THR A 30 11.52 24.51 -15.58
CA THR A 30 10.64 25.58 -16.02
C THR A 30 9.64 25.92 -14.91
N VAL A 31 9.73 27.14 -14.38
CA VAL A 31 8.76 27.66 -13.39
C VAL A 31 7.42 27.91 -14.08
N ARG A 32 6.35 27.40 -13.48
CA ARG A 32 4.98 27.50 -14.00
C ARG A 32 4.16 28.58 -13.30
N SER A 33 4.21 28.63 -11.96
CA SER A 33 3.47 29.62 -11.18
C SER A 33 4.07 29.84 -9.79
N GLY A 34 3.66 30.92 -9.12
CA GLY A 34 3.97 31.17 -7.72
C GLY A 34 5.43 31.53 -7.44
N SER A 35 6.15 32.05 -8.43
CA SER A 35 7.58 32.42 -8.27
C SER A 35 7.82 33.74 -7.55
N THR A 36 6.80 34.53 -7.36
CA THR A 36 6.88 35.86 -6.70
C THR A 36 5.71 36.08 -5.77
N GLY A 37 5.86 37.02 -4.85
CA GLY A 37 4.80 37.41 -3.98
C GLY A 37 5.25 38.42 -2.92
N ILE A 38 4.38 38.64 -1.94
CA ILE A 38 4.56 39.60 -0.87
C ILE A 38 4.45 38.87 0.46
N ILE A 39 5.39 39.15 1.37
CA ILE A 39 5.30 38.81 2.79
C ILE A 39 5.10 40.08 3.58
N GLN A 40 4.15 40.10 4.48
CA GLN A 40 3.80 41.25 5.31
C GLN A 40 3.91 40.90 6.78
N PHE A 41 4.48 41.84 7.56
CA PHE A 41 4.63 41.73 9.01
C PHE A 41 3.79 42.78 9.75
N ASN A 42 3.34 42.44 10.91
CA ASN A 42 2.69 43.34 11.85
C ASN A 42 3.73 44.30 12.47
N ARG A 43 3.24 45.33 13.17
CA ARG A 43 4.13 46.34 13.84
C ARG A 43 4.97 45.75 14.96
N ASP A 44 4.55 44.66 15.55
CA ASP A 44 5.26 43.91 16.59
C ASP A 44 6.33 42.97 16.04
N GLY A 45 6.41 42.81 14.72
CA GLY A 45 7.34 41.95 14.02
C GLY A 45 6.82 40.53 13.75
N SER A 46 5.61 40.18 14.19
CA SER A 46 4.98 38.90 13.85
C SER A 46 4.56 38.85 12.39
N LEU A 47 4.41 37.62 11.86
CA LEU A 47 3.90 37.40 10.50
C LEU A 47 2.45 37.89 10.38
N ASN A 48 2.14 38.71 9.39
CA ASN A 48 0.77 39.07 9.05
C ASN A 48 0.21 38.17 7.93
N SER A 49 0.92 38.10 6.80
CA SER A 49 0.48 37.26 5.67
C SER A 49 1.63 36.94 4.72
N LEU A 50 1.53 35.77 4.05
CA LEU A 50 2.32 35.43 2.87
C LEU A 50 1.37 35.33 1.68
N GLN A 51 1.61 36.08 0.63
CA GLN A 51 0.79 36.09 -0.57
C GLN A 51 1.66 35.74 -1.78
N TYR A 52 1.11 34.90 -2.64
CA TYR A 52 1.69 34.57 -3.94
C TYR A 52 1.06 35.51 -5.00
N ASP A 53 1.83 35.92 -5.99
CA ASP A 53 1.31 36.68 -7.10
C ASP A 53 0.41 35.83 -8.01
N ALA A 54 -0.44 36.51 -8.79
CA ALA A 54 -1.33 35.90 -9.79
C ALA A 54 -2.30 34.82 -9.23
N GLY A 55 -2.64 34.91 -7.92
CA GLY A 55 -3.58 33.97 -7.29
C GLY A 55 -3.06 32.54 -7.13
N ALA A 56 -1.75 32.33 -7.25
CA ALA A 56 -1.14 31.06 -6.93
C ALA A 56 -1.22 30.77 -5.42
N THR A 57 -1.23 29.51 -5.05
CA THR A 57 -1.21 29.04 -3.65
C THR A 57 0.10 28.36 -3.28
N ALA A 58 0.93 28.06 -4.27
CA ALA A 58 2.21 27.40 -4.10
C ALA A 58 3.13 27.71 -5.28
N PHE A 59 4.42 27.54 -5.06
CA PHE A 59 5.43 27.56 -6.12
C PHE A 59 5.35 26.26 -6.91
N SER A 60 5.13 26.33 -8.24
CA SER A 60 5.10 25.15 -9.07
C SER A 60 6.07 25.23 -10.24
N PHE A 61 6.68 24.09 -10.54
CA PHE A 61 7.65 23.97 -11.61
C PHE A 61 7.58 22.61 -12.31
N ASP A 62 8.03 22.58 -13.53
CA ASP A 62 8.18 21.40 -14.35
C ASP A 62 9.64 20.95 -14.27
N PRO A 63 9.93 19.77 -13.74
CA PRO A 63 11.29 19.27 -13.62
C PRO A 63 11.95 18.87 -14.93
N GLY A 64 11.22 18.87 -16.05
CA GLY A 64 11.75 18.64 -17.39
C GLY A 64 12.15 17.20 -17.72
N ASN A 65 11.71 16.22 -16.90
CA ASN A 65 12.05 14.81 -17.03
C ASN A 65 10.81 13.91 -17.25
N GLU A 66 9.77 14.47 -17.87
CA GLU A 66 8.47 13.82 -18.11
C GLU A 66 7.71 13.45 -16.81
N SER A 67 8.13 13.98 -15.66
CA SER A 67 7.41 13.82 -14.40
C SER A 67 6.24 14.80 -14.31
N GLU A 68 5.33 14.55 -13.39
CA GLU A 68 4.29 15.50 -13.02
C GLU A 68 4.88 16.80 -12.44
N LEU A 69 4.10 17.88 -12.53
CA LEU A 69 4.46 19.17 -11.95
C LEU A 69 4.71 19.04 -10.44
N VAL A 70 5.83 19.58 -10.00
CA VAL A 70 6.15 19.65 -8.58
C VAL A 70 5.60 20.94 -8.00
N SER A 71 4.88 20.85 -6.89
CA SER A 71 4.29 21.98 -6.17
C SER A 71 4.90 22.06 -4.76
N VAL A 72 5.45 23.22 -4.42
CA VAL A 72 6.11 23.49 -3.15
C VAL A 72 5.41 24.63 -2.44
N GLY A 73 4.85 24.37 -1.26
CA GLY A 73 4.30 25.39 -0.37
C GLY A 73 5.40 25.97 0.53
N LEU A 74 5.49 27.28 0.61
CA LEU A 74 6.39 27.94 1.54
C LEU A 74 5.67 28.11 2.90
N LEU A 75 6.13 27.38 3.92
CA LEU A 75 5.65 27.52 5.29
C LEU A 75 6.55 28.52 6.03
N VAL A 76 6.08 29.74 6.19
CA VAL A 76 6.85 30.83 6.81
C VAL A 76 6.44 31.13 8.25
N GLY A 77 5.52 30.32 8.81
CA GLY A 77 4.96 30.48 10.17
C GLY A 77 3.47 30.77 10.14
N SER A 78 2.86 30.94 11.30
CA SER A 78 1.44 31.22 11.48
C SER A 78 1.20 32.72 11.63
N GLU A 79 0.08 33.20 11.09
CA GLU A 79 -0.31 34.61 11.17
C GLU A 79 -0.48 35.05 12.63
N GLY A 80 0.12 36.18 12.98
CA GLY A 80 0.07 36.78 14.32
C GLY A 80 0.98 36.10 15.34
N LEU A 81 1.78 35.08 14.96
CA LEU A 81 2.70 34.37 15.84
C LEU A 81 4.15 34.62 15.47
N PHE A 82 5.06 34.16 16.34
CA PHE A 82 6.51 34.24 16.17
C PHE A 82 7.14 32.87 15.95
N ASP A 83 6.39 31.94 15.39
CA ASP A 83 6.75 30.53 15.15
C ASP A 83 7.50 30.30 13.83
N GLY A 84 7.73 31.35 13.06
CA GLY A 84 8.37 31.29 11.75
C GLY A 84 9.25 32.50 11.46
N VAL A 85 9.13 33.07 10.27
CA VAL A 85 9.85 34.25 9.85
C VAL A 85 9.31 35.47 10.60
N THR A 86 10.21 36.25 11.22
CA THR A 86 9.90 37.44 12.01
C THR A 86 10.64 38.63 11.48
N PHE A 87 10.13 39.82 11.76
CA PHE A 87 10.72 41.10 11.32
C PHE A 87 11.17 41.95 12.52
N PHE A 88 12.49 42.01 12.75
CA PHE A 88 13.12 42.85 13.77
C PHE A 88 14.26 43.66 13.17
N ALA A 89 14.69 44.72 13.88
CA ALA A 89 15.82 45.54 13.51
C ALA A 89 17.15 44.82 13.83
N SER A 90 17.40 43.69 13.18
CA SER A 90 18.61 42.86 13.34
C SER A 90 19.10 42.38 11.97
N PRO A 91 20.33 41.86 11.86
CA PRO A 91 20.78 41.22 10.62
C PRO A 91 19.86 40.09 10.20
N SER A 92 19.63 39.91 8.88
CA SER A 92 18.81 38.87 8.34
C SER A 92 19.45 37.49 8.56
N THR A 93 18.67 36.56 9.15
CA THR A 93 19.12 35.20 9.49
C THR A 93 18.14 34.14 9.02
N ALA A 94 17.31 34.48 8.02
CA ALA A 94 16.33 33.50 7.49
C ALA A 94 17.04 32.27 6.92
N ALA A 95 16.64 31.09 7.37
CA ALA A 95 17.14 29.82 6.92
C ALA A 95 15.98 28.81 6.79
N VAL A 96 16.10 27.87 5.87
CA VAL A 96 15.17 26.75 5.81
C VAL A 96 15.46 25.79 6.96
N VAL A 97 14.43 25.49 7.75
CA VAL A 97 14.55 24.65 8.95
C VAL A 97 14.21 23.20 8.63
N ASP A 98 13.22 22.97 7.75
CA ASP A 98 12.72 21.64 7.43
C ASP A 98 12.13 21.58 6.02
N GLN A 99 12.06 20.38 5.47
CA GLN A 99 11.40 20.07 4.21
C GLN A 99 10.73 18.69 4.29
N ASP A 100 9.54 18.54 3.74
CA ASP A 100 8.80 17.29 3.66
C ASP A 100 9.07 16.52 2.35
N GLY A 101 9.78 17.12 1.42
CA GLY A 101 10.19 16.52 0.16
C GLY A 101 11.22 15.40 0.37
N SER A 102 11.11 14.36 -0.41
CA SER A 102 12.02 13.22 -0.37
C SER A 102 12.65 12.96 -1.74
N ALA A 103 13.89 12.50 -1.72
CA ALA A 103 14.59 12.08 -2.92
C ALA A 103 13.89 10.87 -3.57
N LEU A 104 14.16 10.64 -4.85
CA LEU A 104 13.69 9.43 -5.53
C LEU A 104 14.19 8.20 -4.76
N GLY A 105 13.25 7.32 -4.40
CA GLY A 105 13.55 6.03 -3.82
C GLY A 105 13.38 4.90 -4.83
N VAL A 106 14.27 3.92 -4.79
CA VAL A 106 14.12 2.63 -5.46
C VAL A 106 13.45 1.67 -4.50
N MET A 107 12.47 0.90 -4.98
CA MET A 107 11.79 -0.09 -4.14
C MET A 107 12.77 -1.21 -3.77
N GLU A 108 13.08 -1.32 -2.48
CA GLU A 108 13.98 -2.31 -1.92
C GLU A 108 13.25 -3.59 -1.50
N SER A 109 12.11 -3.44 -0.86
CA SER A 109 11.34 -4.59 -0.35
C SER A 109 9.84 -4.31 -0.27
N VAL A 110 9.08 -5.42 -0.18
CA VAL A 110 7.64 -5.39 0.06
C VAL A 110 7.35 -6.04 1.41
N SER A 111 6.52 -5.40 2.22
CA SER A 111 6.06 -5.93 3.50
C SER A 111 4.55 -5.93 3.57
N ILE A 112 3.99 -6.91 4.29
CA ILE A 112 2.54 -7.05 4.49
C ILE A 112 2.29 -7.02 6.00
N ASP A 113 1.35 -6.21 6.45
CA ASP A 113 0.96 -6.12 7.85
C ASP A 113 -0.22 -7.06 8.20
N GLU A 114 -0.62 -7.05 9.48
CA GLU A 114 -1.73 -7.88 9.97
C GLU A 114 -3.10 -7.45 9.44
N ALA A 115 -3.26 -6.21 9.01
CA ALA A 115 -4.46 -5.70 8.36
C ALA A 115 -4.54 -6.08 6.87
N GLY A 116 -3.50 -6.73 6.33
CA GLY A 116 -3.39 -7.10 4.93
C GLY A 116 -2.95 -5.95 4.02
N MET A 117 -2.45 -4.84 4.56
CA MET A 117 -1.90 -3.76 3.75
C MET A 117 -0.52 -4.13 3.22
N ILE A 118 -0.34 -3.93 1.93
CA ILE A 118 0.92 -4.18 1.22
C ILE A 118 1.67 -2.87 1.10
N PHE A 119 2.84 -2.81 1.73
CA PHE A 119 3.73 -1.66 1.71
C PHE A 119 4.92 -1.91 0.80
N ALA A 120 5.24 -0.93 -0.02
CA ALA A 120 6.54 -0.84 -0.67
C ALA A 120 7.47 -0.02 0.22
N ASN A 121 8.61 -0.57 0.57
CA ASN A 121 9.66 0.11 1.31
C ASN A 121 10.73 0.54 0.30
N PHE A 122 11.13 1.81 0.37
CA PHE A 122 12.09 2.41 -0.53
C PHE A 122 13.42 2.67 0.20
N ASP A 123 14.51 2.72 -0.54
CA ASP A 123 15.87 2.99 -0.03
C ASP A 123 16.04 4.39 0.59
N ASN A 124 15.14 5.32 0.24
CA ASN A 124 15.06 6.66 0.84
C ASN A 124 14.31 6.68 2.19
N GLY A 125 13.98 5.52 2.77
CA GLY A 125 13.26 5.40 4.04
C GLY A 125 11.75 5.59 3.96
N ILE A 126 11.21 5.90 2.78
CA ILE A 126 9.76 6.05 2.60
C ILE A 126 9.09 4.69 2.52
N ARG A 127 7.98 4.59 3.24
CA ARG A 127 7.07 3.44 3.19
C ARG A 127 5.74 3.86 2.59
N LYS A 128 5.35 3.27 1.46
CA LYS A 128 4.13 3.65 0.73
C LYS A 128 3.18 2.47 0.60
N VAL A 129 1.92 2.67 0.96
CA VAL A 129 0.86 1.68 0.74
C VAL A 129 0.64 1.54 -0.76
N LYS A 130 0.67 0.30 -1.27
CA LYS A 130 0.44 -0.01 -2.70
C LYS A 130 -0.88 -0.71 -2.95
N ALA A 131 -1.28 -1.60 -2.05
CA ALA A 131 -2.51 -2.37 -2.16
C ALA A 131 -2.95 -2.89 -0.79
N GLN A 132 -4.15 -3.46 -0.74
CA GLN A 132 -4.67 -4.16 0.43
C GLN A 132 -5.25 -5.50 0.00
N ILE A 133 -5.00 -6.54 0.80
CA ILE A 133 -5.56 -7.88 0.59
C ILE A 133 -7.00 -7.87 1.09
N SER A 134 -7.94 -8.18 0.21
CA SER A 134 -9.34 -8.38 0.59
C SER A 134 -9.54 -9.80 1.11
N VAL A 135 -10.27 -9.93 2.21
CA VAL A 135 -10.61 -11.20 2.85
C VAL A 135 -12.11 -11.44 2.69
N ALA A 136 -12.49 -12.67 2.37
CA ALA A 136 -13.89 -13.09 2.28
C ALA A 136 -14.28 -13.94 3.48
N GLN A 137 -15.35 -13.58 4.17
CA GLN A 137 -15.97 -14.37 5.21
C GLN A 137 -17.27 -14.96 4.74
N PHE A 138 -17.53 -16.22 5.11
CA PHE A 138 -18.75 -16.94 4.80
C PHE A 138 -19.48 -17.35 6.08
N ASN A 139 -20.80 -17.30 6.07
CA ASN A 139 -21.61 -17.76 7.21
C ASN A 139 -21.42 -19.26 7.49
N ASN A 140 -21.24 -20.05 6.41
CA ASN A 140 -20.95 -21.48 6.53
C ASN A 140 -19.80 -21.87 5.61
N PRO A 141 -18.53 -21.83 6.10
CA PRO A 141 -17.36 -22.18 5.30
C PRO A 141 -17.35 -23.62 4.80
N THR A 142 -17.99 -24.56 5.55
CA THR A 142 -18.08 -25.98 5.15
C THR A 142 -18.99 -26.22 3.94
N GLY A 143 -19.87 -25.26 3.65
CA GLY A 143 -20.74 -25.28 2.47
C GLY A 143 -20.05 -24.86 1.17
N LEU A 144 -18.80 -24.43 1.21
CA LEU A 144 -18.04 -24.07 0.01
C LEU A 144 -17.72 -25.28 -0.85
N ILE A 145 -17.82 -25.12 -2.16
CA ILE A 145 -17.44 -26.15 -3.13
C ILE A 145 -15.97 -25.95 -3.48
N LYS A 146 -15.17 -27.02 -3.28
CA LYS A 146 -13.77 -27.02 -3.67
C LYS A 146 -13.65 -27.07 -5.20
N ALA A 147 -12.95 -26.11 -5.77
CA ALA A 147 -12.59 -26.08 -7.17
C ALA A 147 -11.13 -26.55 -7.37
N GLN A 148 -10.60 -26.39 -8.57
CA GLN A 148 -9.22 -26.72 -8.90
C GLN A 148 -8.25 -25.75 -8.15
N ASP A 149 -7.01 -26.16 -7.95
CA ASP A 149 -5.90 -25.34 -7.42
C ASP A 149 -6.15 -24.72 -6.03
N SER A 150 -6.81 -25.45 -5.13
CA SER A 150 -7.16 -24.98 -3.78
C SER A 150 -8.11 -23.77 -3.74
N LEU A 151 -8.80 -23.49 -4.83
CA LEU A 151 -9.83 -22.46 -4.88
C LEU A 151 -11.16 -23.00 -4.36
N PHE A 152 -12.01 -22.10 -3.89
CA PHE A 152 -13.35 -22.40 -3.41
C PHE A 152 -14.37 -21.52 -4.13
N ILE A 153 -15.54 -22.10 -4.41
CA ILE A 153 -16.67 -21.43 -5.04
C ILE A 153 -17.80 -21.38 -4.01
N ASN A 154 -18.51 -20.26 -3.96
CA ASN A 154 -19.68 -20.14 -3.11
C ASN A 154 -20.80 -21.06 -3.59
N SER A 155 -21.59 -21.58 -2.67
CA SER A 155 -22.79 -22.37 -2.93
C SER A 155 -23.99 -21.77 -2.20
N VAL A 156 -25.17 -22.30 -2.48
CA VAL A 156 -26.39 -21.93 -1.75
C VAL A 156 -26.24 -22.19 -0.25
N ASN A 157 -25.49 -23.24 0.12
CA ASN A 157 -25.29 -23.64 1.52
C ASN A 157 -24.20 -22.82 2.23
N SER A 158 -23.26 -22.21 1.50
CA SER A 158 -22.22 -21.32 2.09
C SER A 158 -22.73 -19.90 2.35
N GLY A 159 -23.75 -19.48 1.61
CA GLY A 159 -24.21 -18.10 1.57
C GLY A 159 -23.31 -17.21 0.71
N ASN A 160 -23.68 -15.93 0.63
CA ASN A 160 -22.90 -14.94 -0.10
C ASN A 160 -21.64 -14.53 0.69
N PRO A 161 -20.51 -14.29 0.02
CA PRO A 161 -19.30 -13.82 0.68
C PRO A 161 -19.48 -12.38 1.20
N ILE A 162 -19.01 -12.13 2.42
CA ILE A 162 -18.79 -10.80 2.96
C ILE A 162 -17.33 -10.45 2.66
N VAL A 163 -17.10 -9.65 1.63
CA VAL A 163 -15.75 -9.24 1.22
C VAL A 163 -15.43 -7.90 1.87
N ALA A 164 -14.40 -7.86 2.68
CA ALA A 164 -13.93 -6.64 3.33
C ALA A 164 -12.43 -6.74 3.68
N ASP A 165 -11.90 -5.68 4.25
CA ASP A 165 -10.57 -5.65 4.83
C ASP A 165 -10.48 -6.63 6.00
N ALA A 166 -9.29 -7.20 6.25
CA ALA A 166 -9.10 -8.19 7.31
C ALA A 166 -9.57 -7.70 8.69
N GLU A 167 -9.37 -6.42 8.98
CA GLU A 167 -9.80 -5.80 10.24
C GLU A 167 -11.33 -5.79 10.39
N LYS A 168 -12.08 -5.49 9.34
CA LYS A 168 -13.55 -5.44 9.35
C LYS A 168 -14.20 -6.81 9.53
N VAL A 169 -13.55 -7.87 9.06
CA VAL A 169 -14.01 -9.26 9.22
C VAL A 169 -13.37 -9.97 10.42
N LEU A 170 -12.75 -9.20 11.34
CA LEU A 170 -12.07 -9.70 12.54
C LEU A 170 -11.05 -10.82 12.24
N SER A 171 -10.39 -10.73 11.11
CA SER A 171 -9.37 -11.67 10.64
C SER A 171 -8.01 -11.00 10.65
N LYS A 172 -6.94 -11.82 10.69
CA LYS A 172 -5.56 -11.34 10.64
C LYS A 172 -4.82 -12.00 9.49
N VAL A 173 -4.06 -11.20 8.76
CA VAL A 173 -3.14 -11.69 7.75
C VAL A 173 -1.78 -11.93 8.40
N VAL A 174 -1.24 -13.14 8.25
CA VAL A 174 0.08 -13.47 8.79
C VAL A 174 1.05 -13.63 7.63
N SER A 175 1.96 -12.68 7.49
CA SER A 175 2.98 -12.70 6.45
C SER A 175 4.09 -13.72 6.71
N LYS A 176 4.79 -14.14 5.66
CA LYS A 176 5.97 -15.04 5.73
C LYS A 176 5.70 -16.41 6.34
N LYS A 177 4.46 -16.89 6.33
CA LYS A 177 4.07 -18.21 6.80
C LYS A 177 3.35 -18.97 5.70
N LEU A 178 3.51 -20.28 5.70
CA LEU A 178 2.78 -21.19 4.84
C LEU A 178 1.85 -22.03 5.73
N GLU A 179 0.62 -22.22 5.25
CA GLU A 179 -0.33 -23.12 5.89
C GLU A 179 0.15 -24.56 5.78
N ARG A 180 0.16 -25.27 6.88
CA ARG A 180 0.51 -26.70 6.91
C ARG A 180 -0.71 -27.51 6.55
N SER A 181 -0.47 -28.65 5.88
CA SER A 181 -1.52 -29.64 5.66
C SER A 181 -2.04 -30.17 7.00
N ASN A 182 -3.36 -30.26 7.13
CA ASN A 182 -4.06 -30.89 8.26
C ASN A 182 -4.42 -32.36 7.97
N VAL A 183 -3.93 -32.92 6.87
CA VAL A 183 -4.15 -34.33 6.51
C VAL A 183 -3.25 -35.21 7.34
N ASP A 184 -3.83 -36.15 8.08
CA ASP A 184 -3.08 -37.23 8.76
C ASP A 184 -2.73 -38.32 7.75
N ILE A 185 -1.43 -38.43 7.47
CA ILE A 185 -0.91 -39.41 6.51
C ILE A 185 -1.18 -40.84 6.97
N ALA A 186 -1.10 -41.12 8.27
CA ALA A 186 -1.35 -42.46 8.82
C ALA A 186 -2.80 -42.88 8.64
N GLU A 187 -3.74 -41.98 8.85
CA GLU A 187 -5.16 -42.23 8.60
C GLU A 187 -5.43 -42.49 7.11
N GLN A 188 -4.85 -41.68 6.21
CA GLN A 188 -5.02 -41.85 4.77
C GLN A 188 -4.43 -43.17 4.26
N PHE A 189 -3.28 -43.58 4.79
CA PHE A 189 -2.72 -44.92 4.47
C PHE A 189 -3.60 -46.06 4.98
N THR A 190 -4.16 -45.93 6.20
CA THR A 190 -5.09 -46.92 6.74
C THR A 190 -6.34 -47.08 5.88
N GLN A 191 -6.92 -45.96 5.47
CA GLN A 191 -8.06 -45.94 4.54
C GLN A 191 -7.71 -46.57 3.19
N MET A 192 -6.54 -46.30 2.65
CA MET A 192 -6.05 -46.89 1.39
C MET A 192 -5.89 -48.39 1.54
N ILE A 193 -5.26 -48.89 2.62
CA ILE A 193 -5.10 -50.33 2.89
C ILE A 193 -6.45 -51.01 3.03
N THR A 194 -7.41 -50.37 3.73
CA THR A 194 -8.76 -50.90 3.90
C THR A 194 -9.48 -51.01 2.56
N ALA A 195 -9.38 -49.98 1.71
CA ALA A 195 -9.96 -50.00 0.35
C ALA A 195 -9.30 -51.08 -0.51
N GLN A 196 -7.98 -51.25 -0.46
CA GLN A 196 -7.28 -52.31 -1.19
C GLN A 196 -7.71 -53.72 -0.74
N ARG A 197 -7.83 -53.93 0.59
CA ARG A 197 -8.32 -55.20 1.12
C ARG A 197 -9.78 -55.48 0.71
N GLY A 198 -10.63 -54.45 0.70
CA GLY A 198 -12.00 -54.57 0.20
C GLY A 198 -12.05 -54.95 -1.27
N LEU A 199 -11.20 -54.34 -2.08
CA LEU A 199 -11.08 -54.69 -3.50
C LEU A 199 -10.61 -56.15 -3.69
N GLN A 200 -9.60 -56.57 -2.94
CA GLN A 200 -9.09 -57.96 -2.96
C GLN A 200 -10.15 -58.99 -2.51
N ALA A 201 -10.91 -58.67 -1.47
CA ALA A 201 -12.02 -59.52 -1.01
C ALA A 201 -13.09 -59.66 -2.08
N ASN A 202 -13.50 -58.57 -2.69
CA ASN A 202 -14.50 -58.62 -3.78
C ASN A 202 -13.98 -59.38 -5.01
N SER A 203 -12.71 -59.22 -5.36
CA SER A 203 -12.09 -60.00 -6.45
C SER A 203 -12.09 -61.50 -6.17
N ARG A 204 -11.82 -61.92 -4.90
CA ARG A 204 -11.90 -63.31 -4.51
C ARG A 204 -13.34 -63.89 -4.59
N VAL A 205 -14.36 -63.10 -4.24
CA VAL A 205 -15.74 -63.50 -4.38
C VAL A 205 -16.07 -63.77 -5.86
N ILE A 206 -15.59 -62.94 -6.77
CA ILE A 206 -15.81 -63.14 -8.22
C ILE A 206 -15.10 -64.39 -8.69
N THR A 207 -13.85 -64.63 -8.33
CA THR A 207 -13.10 -65.83 -8.73
C THR A 207 -13.74 -67.11 -8.18
N THR A 208 -14.15 -67.11 -6.89
CA THR A 208 -14.84 -68.30 -6.30
C THR A 208 -16.19 -68.53 -6.95
N SER A 209 -16.93 -67.49 -7.36
CA SER A 209 -18.18 -67.63 -8.10
C SER A 209 -17.94 -68.23 -9.48
N ASP A 210 -16.87 -67.82 -10.14
CA ASP A 210 -16.48 -68.37 -11.47
C ASP A 210 -16.08 -69.83 -11.36
N ASP A 211 -15.31 -70.20 -10.29
CA ASP A 211 -14.94 -71.57 -9.98
C ASP A 211 -16.20 -72.46 -9.77
N VAL A 212 -17.16 -71.99 -8.96
CA VAL A 212 -18.41 -72.70 -8.69
C VAL A 212 -19.24 -72.87 -9.98
N LEU A 213 -19.31 -71.80 -10.80
CA LEU A 213 -20.00 -71.91 -12.09
C LEU A 213 -19.33 -72.92 -13.03
N THR A 214 -18.00 -72.95 -13.05
CA THR A 214 -17.26 -73.93 -13.83
C THR A 214 -17.49 -75.35 -13.35
N GLU A 215 -17.55 -75.60 -12.04
CA GLU A 215 -17.85 -76.87 -11.41
C GLU A 215 -19.28 -77.34 -11.77
N LEU A 216 -20.27 -76.45 -11.71
CA LEU A 216 -21.66 -76.68 -12.09
C LEU A 216 -21.79 -77.06 -13.56
N ILE A 217 -21.04 -76.47 -14.46
CA ILE A 217 -21.06 -76.79 -15.89
C ILE A 217 -20.48 -78.20 -16.13
N ASN A 218 -19.41 -78.56 -15.36
CA ASN A 218 -18.77 -79.84 -15.44
C ASN A 218 -19.70 -80.99 -14.90
N LEU A 219 -20.53 -80.69 -13.87
CA LEU A 219 -21.50 -81.70 -13.36
C LEU A 219 -22.65 -81.96 -14.29
N LYS A 220 -22.91 -81.16 -15.31
CA LYS A 220 -23.96 -81.40 -16.32
C LYS A 220 -23.50 -82.28 -17.49
N ARG A 221 -22.27 -82.71 -17.47
CA ARG A 221 -21.72 -83.66 -18.47
C ARG A 221 -21.68 -85.02 -17.84
#